data_eb2c3592adc7afccc3698503cd0980c8
#
_entry.id   eb2c3592adc7afccc3698503cd0980c8
#
_cell.length_a   1.000
_cell.length_b   1.000
_cell.length_c   1.000
_cell.angle_alpha   90.00
_cell.angle_beta   90.00
_cell.angle_gamma   90.00
#
_symmetry.space_group_name_H-M   'P 1'
#
loop_
_entity.id
_entity.type
_entity.pdbx_description
1 polymer ?
#
loop_
_entity_poly.entity_id
_entity_poly.type
_entity_poly.pdbx_seq_one_letter_code
_entity_poly.pdbx_strand_id
1 'polypeptide(L)'
;MKKAFSVFLACLMLFACTVPAFAASVCESDLIPTGSVRMTAHRGYSAIAPENTLPAFRLAGEYGFWGAECDTSPTADGVWVIMHDETVDRTTDGEGKVSDLTYAEICGLTIDSGSNIEAYPGTKVPTLTEYLDVCREYGMHPVIEIKPCAPVESMDALAGLLSAREEKKMFVIITFGREQAARIKKLMPETPVYLLIGGAPKEEYVDGIRFCLRNRLDGIDLAAVWEWDMVLRTRLAGLKTMVWTPDDVGTVEKYYRMGVRDFTTNALTPTEPEGDRTPQELFARRLRDFFYRFIAKLEACFTGPTADCCR
;
A
#
# COMPACT_ATOMS: atom_id res chain seq x y z
N MET A 1 42.36 -27.26 3.16
CA MET A 1 41.46 -26.83 2.07
C MET A 1 40.52 -27.95 1.55
N LYS A 2 40.98 -29.16 1.24
CA LYS A 2 40.14 -30.28 0.71
C LYS A 2 39.00 -30.70 1.68
N LYS A 3 39.23 -30.73 3.00
CA LYS A 3 38.19 -31.11 4.00
C LYS A 3 37.07 -30.08 4.15
N ALA A 4 37.39 -28.76 4.05
CA ALA A 4 36.39 -27.69 4.12
C ALA A 4 35.46 -27.67 2.89
N PHE A 5 36.02 -28.00 1.70
CA PHE A 5 35.25 -28.07 0.46
C PHE A 5 34.28 -29.28 0.46
N SER A 6 34.70 -30.41 1.02
CA SER A 6 33.82 -31.59 1.15
C SER A 6 32.64 -31.37 2.09
N VAL A 7 32.85 -30.64 3.20
CA VAL A 7 31.76 -30.29 4.15
C VAL A 7 30.79 -29.33 3.51
N PHE A 8 31.29 -28.32 2.77
CA PHE A 8 30.44 -27.36 2.06
C PHE A 8 29.59 -28.05 0.97
N LEU A 9 30.18 -28.98 0.21
CA LEU A 9 29.46 -29.75 -0.83
C LEU A 9 28.43 -30.70 -0.21
N ALA A 10 28.72 -31.31 0.94
CA ALA A 10 27.77 -32.17 1.69
C ALA A 10 26.59 -31.38 2.26
N CYS A 11 26.83 -30.16 2.76
CA CYS A 11 25.76 -29.24 3.20
C CYS A 11 24.88 -28.77 2.02
N LEU A 12 25.47 -28.51 0.85
CA LEU A 12 24.73 -28.14 -0.35
C LEU A 12 23.85 -29.29 -0.88
N MET A 13 24.36 -30.52 -0.84
CA MET A 13 23.59 -31.73 -1.25
C MET A 13 22.48 -32.06 -0.23
N LEU A 14 22.72 -31.87 1.08
CA LEU A 14 21.66 -32.01 2.10
C LEU A 14 20.55 -30.98 1.91
N PHE A 15 20.90 -29.74 1.53
CA PHE A 15 19.92 -28.69 1.24
C PHE A 15 19.12 -28.99 -0.03
N ALA A 16 19.77 -29.54 -1.07
CA ALA A 16 19.10 -29.93 -2.32
C ALA A 16 18.18 -31.15 -2.17
N CYS A 17 18.48 -32.07 -1.24
CA CYS A 17 17.65 -33.24 -0.98
C CYS A 17 16.47 -32.96 -0.03
N THR A 18 16.52 -31.90 0.77
CA THR A 18 15.43 -31.54 1.70
C THR A 18 14.35 -30.67 1.08
N VAL A 19 14.68 -29.92 0.00
CA VAL A 19 13.73 -29.05 -0.71
C VAL A 19 12.54 -29.82 -1.32
N PRO A 20 12.71 -30.96 -2.01
CA PRO A 20 11.57 -31.71 -2.55
C PRO A 20 10.74 -32.42 -1.47
N ALA A 21 11.34 -32.82 -0.34
CA ALA A 21 10.59 -33.45 0.76
C ALA A 21 9.75 -32.45 1.57
N PHE A 22 10.20 -31.19 1.65
CA PHE A 22 9.44 -30.13 2.32
C PHE A 22 8.25 -29.66 1.44
N ALA A 23 8.42 -29.66 0.12
CA ALA A 23 7.34 -29.31 -0.83
C ALA A 23 6.21 -30.36 -0.86
N ALA A 24 6.49 -31.63 -0.52
CA ALA A 24 5.52 -32.72 -0.56
C ALA A 24 4.69 -32.88 0.73
N SER A 25 5.03 -32.18 1.82
CA SER A 25 4.35 -32.31 3.11
C SER A 25 3.54 -31.08 3.55
N VAL A 26 3.50 -30.01 2.73
CA VAL A 26 2.69 -28.83 3.03
C VAL A 26 1.25 -29.12 2.64
N CYS A 27 0.40 -29.33 3.62
CA CYS A 27 -1.04 -29.45 3.41
C CYS A 27 -1.57 -28.16 2.76
N GLU A 28 -2.44 -28.28 1.76
CA GLU A 28 -3.05 -27.14 1.01
C GLU A 28 -3.67 -26.05 1.89
N SER A 29 -4.01 -26.38 3.14
CA SER A 29 -4.57 -25.45 4.13
C SER A 29 -3.56 -24.51 4.79
N ASP A 30 -2.23 -24.79 4.68
CA ASP A 30 -1.19 -24.10 5.45
C ASP A 30 -0.47 -23.00 4.64
N LEU A 31 -0.78 -22.86 3.35
CA LEU A 31 0.02 -22.04 2.44
C LEU A 31 -0.20 -20.54 2.57
N ILE A 32 -1.33 -20.07 3.12
CA ILE A 32 -1.51 -18.65 3.49
C ILE A 32 -2.60 -18.55 4.58
N PRO A 33 -2.24 -18.16 5.81
CA PRO A 33 -3.25 -17.78 6.80
C PRO A 33 -4.08 -16.63 6.25
N THR A 34 -5.40 -16.78 6.27
CA THR A 34 -6.33 -15.68 6.02
C THR A 34 -5.95 -14.52 6.92
N GLY A 35 -5.61 -13.36 6.36
CA GLY A 35 -5.07 -12.21 7.10
C GLY A 35 -3.59 -11.94 6.91
N SER A 36 -2.87 -12.73 6.09
CA SER A 36 -1.44 -12.50 5.80
C SER A 36 -1.17 -11.42 4.75
N VAL A 37 -2.17 -10.98 4.01
CA VAL A 37 -2.10 -9.89 3.03
C VAL A 37 -3.02 -8.76 3.45
N ARG A 38 -2.49 -7.54 3.46
CA ARG A 38 -3.23 -6.32 3.74
C ARG A 38 -3.44 -5.56 2.45
N MET A 39 -4.72 -5.34 2.10
CA MET A 39 -5.11 -4.58 0.92
C MET A 39 -5.57 -3.20 1.36
N THR A 40 -4.93 -2.18 0.84
CA THR A 40 -5.26 -0.77 1.07
C THR A 40 -5.91 -0.21 -0.19
N ALA A 41 -7.04 0.48 -0.03
CA ALA A 41 -7.73 1.15 -1.13
C ALA A 41 -7.04 2.48 -1.46
N HIS A 42 -6.44 2.59 -2.66
CA HIS A 42 -5.73 3.78 -3.13
C HIS A 42 -6.70 4.93 -3.40
N ARG A 43 -6.58 6.03 -2.64
CA ARG A 43 -7.51 7.17 -2.66
C ARG A 43 -8.96 6.77 -2.35
N GLY A 44 -9.14 5.80 -1.44
CA GLY A 44 -10.39 5.08 -1.27
C GLY A 44 -10.63 4.05 -2.39
N TYR A 45 -11.84 3.52 -2.52
CA TYR A 45 -12.16 2.61 -3.62
C TYR A 45 -12.39 3.39 -4.92
N SER A 46 -11.29 3.94 -5.45
CA SER A 46 -11.28 4.87 -6.58
C SER A 46 -11.69 4.26 -7.92
N ALA A 47 -11.72 2.93 -8.05
CA ALA A 47 -12.26 2.28 -9.23
C ALA A 47 -13.79 2.46 -9.37
N ILE A 48 -14.52 2.70 -8.27
CA ILE A 48 -15.99 2.78 -8.25
C ILE A 48 -16.51 4.17 -7.89
N ALA A 49 -15.80 4.93 -7.08
CA ALA A 49 -16.19 6.28 -6.69
C ALA A 49 -15.08 7.28 -6.99
N PRO A 50 -15.37 8.58 -7.06
CA PRO A 50 -14.34 9.59 -7.28
C PRO A 50 -13.22 9.51 -6.24
N GLU A 51 -11.96 9.55 -6.69
CA GLU A 51 -10.78 9.47 -5.83
C GLU A 51 -10.79 10.49 -4.70
N ASN A 52 -10.20 10.13 -3.54
CA ASN A 52 -10.01 11.04 -2.42
C ASN A 52 -11.31 11.68 -1.89
N THR A 53 -12.42 10.95 -1.91
CA THR A 53 -13.73 11.41 -1.44
C THR A 53 -14.29 10.53 -0.33
N LEU A 54 -15.17 11.11 0.51
CA LEU A 54 -15.83 10.32 1.56
C LEU A 54 -16.61 9.11 1.02
N PRO A 55 -17.34 9.20 -0.12
CA PRO A 55 -17.92 8.03 -0.75
C PRO A 55 -16.92 6.92 -1.08
N ALA A 56 -15.76 7.26 -1.66
CA ALA A 56 -14.72 6.28 -1.98
C ALA A 56 -14.15 5.61 -0.72
N PHE A 57 -13.95 6.36 0.35
CA PHE A 57 -13.48 5.81 1.63
C PHE A 57 -14.53 4.92 2.31
N ARG A 58 -15.82 5.30 2.29
CA ARG A 58 -16.90 4.45 2.81
C ARG A 58 -17.01 3.14 2.05
N LEU A 59 -16.96 3.19 0.72
CA LEU A 59 -16.93 1.98 -0.10
C LEU A 59 -15.73 1.09 0.23
N ALA A 60 -14.55 1.65 0.46
CA ALA A 60 -13.41 0.86 0.90
C ALA A 60 -13.70 0.10 2.20
N GLY A 61 -14.39 0.74 3.16
CA GLY A 61 -14.84 0.10 4.40
C GLY A 61 -15.88 -0.99 4.16
N GLU A 62 -16.90 -0.71 3.35
CA GLU A 62 -17.96 -1.67 2.99
C GLU A 62 -17.42 -2.91 2.28
N TYR A 63 -16.37 -2.75 1.45
CA TYR A 63 -15.70 -3.84 0.77
C TYR A 63 -14.64 -4.54 1.62
N GLY A 64 -14.46 -4.15 2.89
CA GLY A 64 -13.60 -4.82 3.86
C GLY A 64 -12.11 -4.65 3.60
N PHE A 65 -11.68 -3.54 3.00
CA PHE A 65 -10.26 -3.22 2.90
C PHE A 65 -9.63 -3.11 4.30
N TRP A 66 -8.38 -3.55 4.41
CA TRP A 66 -7.60 -3.40 5.65
C TRP A 66 -7.36 -1.93 5.99
N GLY A 67 -7.15 -1.11 4.98
CA GLY A 67 -6.92 0.32 5.12
C GLY A 67 -7.41 1.08 3.90
N ALA A 68 -7.53 2.38 4.04
CA ALA A 68 -7.73 3.30 2.95
C ALA A 68 -6.52 4.26 2.88
N GLU A 69 -6.05 4.52 1.69
CA GLU A 69 -5.01 5.53 1.48
C GLU A 69 -5.65 6.84 1.03
N CYS A 70 -5.07 7.95 1.46
CA CYS A 70 -5.46 9.29 1.06
C CYS A 70 -4.24 10.19 0.87
N ASP A 71 -4.37 11.16 -0.04
CA ASP A 71 -3.39 12.22 -0.27
C ASP A 71 -3.76 13.48 0.52
N THR A 72 -2.84 14.07 1.29
CA THR A 72 -3.16 15.25 2.09
C THR A 72 -2.12 16.35 2.02
N SER A 73 -2.59 17.60 2.04
CA SER A 73 -1.79 18.80 2.15
C SER A 73 -2.57 19.92 2.88
N PRO A 74 -1.88 20.92 3.46
CA PRO A 74 -2.55 22.02 4.12
C PRO A 74 -3.00 23.10 3.15
N THR A 75 -4.14 23.71 3.44
CA THR A 75 -4.64 24.95 2.81
C THR A 75 -3.84 26.17 3.26
N ALA A 76 -4.09 27.33 2.66
CA ALA A 76 -3.47 28.61 3.05
C ALA A 76 -3.66 28.97 4.54
N ASP A 77 -4.77 28.60 5.12
CA ASP A 77 -5.11 28.81 6.54
C ASP A 77 -4.82 27.59 7.45
N GLY A 78 -4.09 26.58 6.91
CA GLY A 78 -3.51 25.48 7.68
C GLY A 78 -4.46 24.31 7.96
N VAL A 79 -5.62 24.25 7.32
CA VAL A 79 -6.52 23.09 7.41
C VAL A 79 -6.01 21.98 6.47
N TRP A 80 -5.85 20.77 6.98
CA TRP A 80 -5.45 19.61 6.17
C TRP A 80 -6.64 19.04 5.40
N VAL A 81 -6.56 19.09 4.06
CA VAL A 81 -7.58 18.61 3.13
C VAL A 81 -7.07 17.41 2.32
N ILE A 82 -8.00 16.66 1.72
CA ILE A 82 -7.68 15.48 0.94
C ILE A 82 -7.71 15.85 -0.55
N MET A 83 -6.52 15.87 -1.17
CA MET A 83 -6.34 16.20 -2.58
C MET A 83 -5.01 15.62 -3.07
N HIS A 84 -5.03 14.92 -4.23
CA HIS A 84 -3.82 14.35 -4.80
C HIS A 84 -2.89 15.38 -5.43
N ASP A 85 -3.46 16.24 -6.27
CA ASP A 85 -2.70 17.23 -7.04
C ASP A 85 -2.38 18.46 -6.19
N GLU A 86 -1.37 19.22 -6.57
CA GLU A 86 -1.07 20.51 -5.93
C GLU A 86 -2.19 21.53 -6.17
N THR A 87 -3.02 21.34 -7.22
CA THR A 87 -4.14 22.20 -7.59
C THR A 87 -5.47 21.45 -7.49
N VAL A 88 -6.56 22.19 -7.38
CA VAL A 88 -7.92 21.63 -7.32
C VAL A 88 -8.52 21.35 -8.70
N ASP A 89 -7.87 21.82 -9.78
CA ASP A 89 -8.40 21.97 -11.15
C ASP A 89 -8.88 20.65 -11.79
N ARG A 90 -8.20 19.53 -11.54
CA ARG A 90 -8.49 18.26 -12.23
C ARG A 90 -9.74 17.57 -11.74
N THR A 91 -10.05 17.72 -10.47
CA THR A 91 -11.09 16.92 -9.79
C THR A 91 -12.23 17.75 -9.23
N THR A 92 -12.17 19.09 -9.37
CA THR A 92 -13.23 20.00 -8.86
C THR A 92 -13.62 21.03 -9.90
N ASP A 93 -14.74 21.70 -9.67
CA ASP A 93 -15.25 22.84 -10.42
C ASP A 93 -14.51 24.16 -10.15
N GLY A 94 -13.37 24.13 -9.41
CA GLY A 94 -12.53 25.27 -9.09
C GLY A 94 -11.17 25.25 -9.77
N GLU A 95 -10.38 26.31 -9.51
CA GLU A 95 -9.02 26.47 -10.02
C GLU A 95 -8.08 26.98 -8.92
N GLY A 96 -6.81 26.60 -8.99
CA GLY A 96 -5.75 27.14 -8.15
C GLY A 96 -5.09 26.11 -7.24
N LYS A 97 -4.00 26.54 -6.58
CA LYS A 97 -3.26 25.67 -5.69
C LYS A 97 -3.96 25.51 -4.34
N VAL A 98 -3.96 24.30 -3.81
CA VAL A 98 -4.47 24.00 -2.46
C VAL A 98 -3.81 24.92 -1.41
N SER A 99 -2.50 25.15 -1.53
CA SER A 99 -1.74 26.02 -0.61
C SER A 99 -2.10 27.49 -0.66
N ASP A 100 -2.73 27.95 -1.74
CA ASP A 100 -3.08 29.35 -1.96
C ASP A 100 -4.55 29.66 -1.62
N LEU A 101 -5.37 28.60 -1.46
CA LEU A 101 -6.79 28.67 -1.12
C LEU A 101 -7.01 28.43 0.37
N THR A 102 -7.94 29.16 0.96
CA THR A 102 -8.43 28.91 2.31
C THR A 102 -9.37 27.69 2.34
N TYR A 103 -9.54 27.07 3.50
CA TYR A 103 -10.52 26.00 3.64
C TYR A 103 -11.95 26.43 3.27
N ALA A 104 -12.32 27.67 3.59
CA ALA A 104 -13.63 28.21 3.21
C ALA A 104 -13.85 28.25 1.70
N GLU A 105 -12.82 28.54 0.92
CA GLU A 105 -12.86 28.49 -0.54
C GLU A 105 -12.93 27.03 -1.04
N ILE A 106 -12.08 26.14 -0.53
CA ILE A 106 -12.04 24.73 -0.94
C ILE A 106 -13.35 23.99 -0.59
N CYS A 107 -13.94 24.20 0.58
CA CYS A 107 -15.19 23.55 0.94
C CYS A 107 -16.40 24.04 0.11
N GLY A 108 -16.28 25.18 -0.55
CA GLY A 108 -17.24 25.68 -1.55
C GLY A 108 -17.24 24.86 -2.83
N LEU A 109 -16.09 24.30 -3.21
CA LEU A 109 -15.91 23.54 -4.47
C LEU A 109 -16.71 22.23 -4.46
N THR A 110 -17.01 21.73 -5.65
CA THR A 110 -17.67 20.45 -5.85
C THR A 110 -16.75 19.55 -6.68
N ILE A 111 -16.58 18.30 -6.24
CA ILE A 111 -15.91 17.27 -7.05
C ILE A 111 -16.77 17.03 -8.29
N ASP A 112 -16.20 17.21 -9.47
CA ASP A 112 -16.88 17.13 -10.76
C ASP A 112 -16.24 16.10 -11.72
N SER A 113 -15.20 15.40 -11.27
CA SER A 113 -14.47 14.42 -12.06
C SER A 113 -14.12 13.18 -11.22
N GLY A 114 -13.98 12.05 -11.90
CA GLY A 114 -13.62 10.77 -11.28
C GLY A 114 -14.59 9.65 -11.63
N SER A 115 -14.33 8.45 -11.10
CA SER A 115 -15.11 7.26 -11.40
C SER A 115 -16.57 7.42 -10.98
N ASN A 116 -17.50 7.16 -11.92
CA ASN A 116 -18.96 7.20 -11.71
C ASN A 116 -19.45 8.50 -11.06
N ILE A 117 -18.86 9.64 -11.41
CA ILE A 117 -19.12 10.94 -10.76
C ILE A 117 -20.61 11.30 -10.74
N GLU A 118 -21.37 10.90 -11.77
CA GLU A 118 -22.82 11.15 -11.87
C GLU A 118 -23.63 10.47 -10.74
N ALA A 119 -23.09 9.41 -10.13
CA ALA A 119 -23.70 8.74 -8.98
C ALA A 119 -23.42 9.46 -7.65
N TYR A 120 -22.52 10.45 -7.63
CA TYR A 120 -22.06 11.14 -6.43
C TYR A 120 -22.23 12.67 -6.53
N PRO A 121 -23.40 13.19 -6.88
CA PRO A 121 -23.61 14.63 -7.08
C PRO A 121 -23.37 15.40 -5.79
N GLY A 122 -22.74 16.58 -5.88
CA GLY A 122 -22.51 17.47 -4.76
C GLY A 122 -21.42 17.00 -3.78
N THR A 123 -20.63 16.00 -4.14
CA THR A 123 -19.47 15.57 -3.33
C THR A 123 -18.47 16.69 -3.17
N LYS A 124 -17.95 16.85 -1.95
CA LYS A 124 -17.02 17.92 -1.56
C LYS A 124 -15.62 17.37 -1.32
N VAL A 125 -14.64 18.26 -1.34
CA VAL A 125 -13.27 17.96 -0.92
C VAL A 125 -13.27 17.69 0.59
N PRO A 126 -12.86 16.49 1.06
CA PRO A 126 -12.87 16.19 2.48
C PRO A 126 -11.70 16.84 3.21
N THR A 127 -11.88 17.08 4.50
CA THR A 127 -10.76 17.31 5.42
C THR A 127 -10.11 15.99 5.84
N LEU A 128 -8.86 16.05 6.28
CA LEU A 128 -8.18 14.90 6.89
C LEU A 128 -8.97 14.35 8.10
N THR A 129 -9.61 15.24 8.89
CA THR A 129 -10.42 14.82 10.03
C THR A 129 -11.63 13.99 9.61
N GLU A 130 -12.35 14.39 8.57
CA GLU A 130 -13.50 13.63 8.05
C GLU A 130 -13.08 12.26 7.51
N TYR A 131 -11.95 12.20 6.80
CA TYR A 131 -11.38 10.94 6.35
C TYR A 131 -11.04 10.00 7.53
N LEU A 132 -10.37 10.52 8.57
CA LEU A 132 -10.04 9.74 9.77
C LEU A 132 -11.29 9.23 10.48
N ASP A 133 -12.37 10.04 10.52
CA ASP A 133 -13.64 9.61 11.11
C ASP A 133 -14.28 8.44 10.33
N VAL A 134 -14.20 8.45 8.99
CA VAL A 134 -14.65 7.31 8.16
C VAL A 134 -13.79 6.08 8.43
N CYS A 135 -12.46 6.21 8.46
CA CYS A 135 -11.59 5.07 8.78
C CYS A 135 -11.93 4.46 10.14
N ARG A 136 -12.17 5.30 11.15
CA ARG A 136 -12.59 4.84 12.49
C ARG A 136 -13.94 4.14 12.47
N GLU A 137 -14.94 4.67 11.74
CA GLU A 137 -16.28 4.10 11.60
C GLU A 137 -16.22 2.64 11.10
N TYR A 138 -15.34 2.37 10.14
CA TYR A 138 -15.21 1.04 9.52
C TYR A 138 -14.05 0.20 10.10
N GLY A 139 -13.31 0.71 11.08
CA GLY A 139 -12.16 0.01 11.66
C GLY A 139 -10.99 -0.19 10.69
N MET A 140 -10.89 0.66 9.65
CA MET A 140 -9.80 0.65 8.67
C MET A 140 -8.55 1.35 9.21
N HIS A 141 -7.39 0.91 8.74
CA HIS A 141 -6.12 1.61 8.97
C HIS A 141 -5.99 2.83 8.05
N PRO A 142 -5.89 4.06 8.59
CA PRO A 142 -5.55 5.21 7.78
C PRO A 142 -4.11 5.12 7.25
N VAL A 143 -3.97 5.14 5.92
CA VAL A 143 -2.68 5.28 5.23
C VAL A 143 -2.63 6.68 4.64
N ILE A 144 -1.80 7.55 5.21
CA ILE A 144 -1.84 8.99 4.98
C ILE A 144 -0.62 9.40 4.17
N GLU A 145 -0.81 9.75 2.89
CA GLU A 145 0.24 10.36 2.09
C GLU A 145 0.32 11.86 2.40
N ILE A 146 1.48 12.27 2.93
CA ILE A 146 1.83 13.68 3.01
C ILE A 146 2.44 14.09 1.67
N LYS A 147 1.76 14.99 0.95
CA LYS A 147 2.24 15.45 -0.35
C LYS A 147 3.56 16.24 -0.20
N PRO A 148 4.53 16.08 -1.12
CA PRO A 148 5.82 16.77 -1.03
C PRO A 148 5.72 18.30 -1.05
N CYS A 149 4.64 18.86 -1.60
CA CYS A 149 4.37 20.29 -1.60
C CYS A 149 4.01 20.85 -0.20
N ALA A 150 3.63 19.98 0.76
CA ALA A 150 3.35 20.42 2.12
C ALA A 150 4.62 20.98 2.80
N PRO A 151 4.59 22.20 3.36
CA PRO A 151 5.74 22.78 4.04
C PRO A 151 6.20 21.91 5.22
N VAL A 152 7.50 21.76 5.43
CA VAL A 152 8.04 20.97 6.54
C VAL A 152 7.61 21.51 7.90
N GLU A 153 7.42 22.81 8.00
CA GLU A 153 6.94 23.52 9.19
C GLU A 153 5.52 23.13 9.59
N SER A 154 4.69 22.71 8.61
CA SER A 154 3.31 22.27 8.87
C SER A 154 3.24 20.90 9.54
N MET A 155 4.34 20.15 9.59
CA MET A 155 4.40 18.82 10.22
C MET A 155 4.10 18.86 11.73
N ASP A 156 4.41 19.94 12.41
CA ASP A 156 4.10 20.10 13.84
C ASP A 156 2.58 20.16 14.09
N ALA A 157 1.87 20.90 13.23
CA ALA A 157 0.40 21.00 13.30
C ALA A 157 -0.24 19.64 12.94
N LEU A 158 0.26 18.96 11.88
CA LEU A 158 -0.20 17.63 11.51
C LEU A 158 0.00 16.62 12.63
N ALA A 159 1.20 16.58 13.22
CA ALA A 159 1.50 15.69 14.34
C ALA A 159 0.59 15.95 15.54
N GLY A 160 0.29 17.23 15.83
CA GLY A 160 -0.66 17.63 16.87
C GLY A 160 -2.06 17.07 16.60
N LEU A 161 -2.58 17.25 15.38
CA LEU A 161 -3.88 16.74 14.94
C LEU A 161 -3.94 15.21 15.08
N LEU A 162 -2.96 14.50 14.52
CA LEU A 162 -2.93 13.04 14.53
C LEU A 162 -2.74 12.47 15.94
N SER A 163 -1.90 13.09 16.78
CA SER A 163 -1.63 12.61 18.14
C SER A 163 -2.84 12.75 19.07
N ALA A 164 -3.75 13.66 18.77
CA ALA A 164 -4.98 13.87 19.53
C ALA A 164 -6.04 12.77 19.28
N ARG A 165 -5.86 11.95 18.23
CA ARG A 165 -6.82 10.91 17.86
C ARG A 165 -6.62 9.64 18.68
N GLU A 166 -7.72 8.95 19.01
CA GLU A 166 -7.70 7.69 19.76
C GLU A 166 -7.11 6.55 18.92
N GLU A 167 -7.41 6.54 17.63
CA GLU A 167 -6.97 5.55 16.64
C GLU A 167 -5.52 5.71 16.15
N LYS A 168 -4.74 6.63 16.71
CA LYS A 168 -3.36 6.95 16.28
C LYS A 168 -2.40 5.77 16.16
N LYS A 169 -2.68 4.65 16.83
CA LYS A 169 -1.89 3.42 16.71
C LYS A 169 -2.14 2.67 15.42
N MET A 170 -3.21 3.00 14.69
CA MET A 170 -3.56 2.40 13.41
C MET A 170 -2.98 3.16 12.22
N PHE A 171 -2.44 4.36 12.44
CA PHE A 171 -1.92 5.21 11.36
C PHE A 171 -0.68 4.63 10.71
N VAL A 172 -0.62 4.76 9.40
CA VAL A 172 0.57 4.59 8.57
C VAL A 172 0.76 5.89 7.79
N ILE A 173 1.96 6.44 7.83
CA ILE A 173 2.30 7.66 7.09
C ILE A 173 3.24 7.28 5.94
N ILE A 174 2.95 7.79 4.77
CA ILE A 174 3.74 7.61 3.56
C ILE A 174 4.04 8.99 2.94
N THR A 175 5.18 9.16 2.31
CA THR A 175 5.53 10.40 1.59
C THR A 175 6.74 10.21 0.68
N PHE A 176 6.78 10.93 -0.45
CA PHE A 176 7.97 11.12 -1.27
C PHE A 176 8.94 12.15 -0.66
N GLY A 177 8.43 13.05 0.20
CA GLY A 177 9.19 14.13 0.80
C GLY A 177 10.11 13.63 1.91
N ARG A 178 11.43 13.64 1.68
CA ARG A 178 12.41 13.17 2.67
C ARG A 178 12.43 14.02 3.94
N GLU A 179 12.31 15.32 3.80
CA GLU A 179 12.30 16.23 4.95
C GLU A 179 11.02 16.06 5.79
N GLN A 180 9.86 15.94 5.13
CA GLN A 180 8.58 15.62 5.76
C GLN A 180 8.66 14.28 6.50
N ALA A 181 9.18 13.21 5.83
CA ALA A 181 9.36 11.90 6.44
C ALA A 181 10.22 11.94 7.71
N ALA A 182 11.38 12.61 7.65
CA ALA A 182 12.28 12.74 8.78
C ALA A 182 11.65 13.56 9.93
N ARG A 183 10.94 14.67 9.59
CA ARG A 183 10.29 15.52 10.57
C ARG A 183 9.15 14.81 11.28
N ILE A 184 8.22 14.21 10.52
CA ILE A 184 7.07 13.53 11.10
C ILE A 184 7.50 12.30 11.94
N LYS A 185 8.50 11.53 11.49
CA LYS A 185 9.04 10.41 12.28
C LYS A 185 9.64 10.86 13.60
N LYS A 186 10.28 12.02 13.64
CA LYS A 186 10.80 12.60 14.89
C LYS A 186 9.68 13.04 15.83
N LEU A 187 8.59 13.58 15.30
CA LEU A 187 7.44 14.05 16.08
C LEU A 187 6.55 12.89 16.56
N MET A 188 6.43 11.83 15.75
CA MET A 188 5.59 10.66 16.01
C MET A 188 6.41 9.36 15.92
N PRO A 189 7.34 9.10 16.85
CA PRO A 189 8.31 8.00 16.74
C PRO A 189 7.68 6.60 16.71
N GLU A 190 6.51 6.43 17.30
CA GLU A 190 5.79 5.14 17.34
C GLU A 190 4.92 4.89 16.10
N THR A 191 4.64 5.93 15.31
CA THR A 191 3.84 5.80 14.08
C THR A 191 4.72 5.27 12.95
N PRO A 192 4.29 4.22 12.23
CA PRO A 192 4.98 3.76 11.04
C PRO A 192 5.06 4.85 9.96
N VAL A 193 6.27 5.13 9.48
CA VAL A 193 6.54 6.09 8.39
C VAL A 193 7.34 5.39 7.30
N TYR A 194 6.84 5.44 6.08
CA TYR A 194 7.47 4.85 4.90
C TYR A 194 7.86 5.92 3.89
N LEU A 195 9.01 5.75 3.28
CA LEU A 195 9.43 6.58 2.14
C LEU A 195 8.82 6.00 0.87
N LEU A 196 8.07 6.81 0.13
CA LEU A 196 7.58 6.45 -1.21
C LEU A 196 8.73 6.52 -2.22
N ILE A 197 8.84 5.48 -3.05
CA ILE A 197 9.80 5.44 -4.16
C ILE A 197 9.09 5.00 -5.43
N GLY A 198 9.05 5.90 -6.41
CA GLY A 198 8.54 5.65 -7.76
C GLY A 198 9.52 4.86 -8.63
N GLY A 199 9.34 4.91 -9.94
CA GLY A 199 10.24 4.31 -10.93
C GLY A 199 11.53 5.11 -11.11
N ALA A 200 12.36 5.20 -10.09
CA ALA A 200 13.62 5.94 -10.06
C ALA A 200 14.81 5.05 -10.47
N PRO A 201 16.00 5.61 -10.78
CA PRO A 201 17.23 4.84 -10.95
C PRO A 201 17.58 4.02 -9.70
N LYS A 202 18.24 2.86 -9.88
CA LYS A 202 18.63 1.97 -8.76
C LYS A 202 19.48 2.66 -7.70
N GLU A 203 20.29 3.62 -8.07
CA GLU A 203 21.14 4.41 -7.18
C GLU A 203 20.29 5.24 -6.22
N GLU A 204 19.23 5.86 -6.72
CA GLU A 204 18.29 6.64 -5.91
C GLU A 204 17.51 5.76 -4.93
N TYR A 205 17.14 4.56 -5.35
CA TYR A 205 16.52 3.56 -4.47
C TYR A 205 17.46 3.15 -3.33
N VAL A 206 18.72 2.85 -3.64
CA VAL A 206 19.73 2.48 -2.63
C VAL A 206 19.98 3.64 -1.66
N ASP A 207 19.98 4.88 -2.14
CA ASP A 207 20.08 6.05 -1.28
C ASP A 207 18.82 6.22 -0.41
N GLY A 208 17.64 5.92 -0.93
CA GLY A 208 16.39 5.85 -0.16
C GLY A 208 16.48 4.87 1.01
N ILE A 209 17.03 3.65 0.81
CA ILE A 209 17.28 2.69 1.90
C ILE A 209 18.19 3.32 2.96
N ARG A 210 19.30 3.94 2.56
CA ARG A 210 20.23 4.60 3.49
C ARG A 210 19.58 5.75 4.25
N PHE A 211 18.71 6.51 3.57
CA PHE A 211 17.94 7.58 4.18
C PHE A 211 16.98 7.03 5.25
N CYS A 212 16.22 5.98 4.95
CA CYS A 212 15.33 5.34 5.91
C CYS A 212 16.06 4.87 7.17
N LEU A 213 17.21 4.21 7.01
CA LEU A 213 18.01 3.73 8.13
C LEU A 213 18.52 4.89 8.99
N ARG A 214 19.06 5.95 8.38
CA ARG A 214 19.58 7.13 9.11
C ARG A 214 18.52 7.86 9.91
N ASN A 215 17.27 7.92 9.38
CA ASN A 215 16.16 8.64 10.00
C ASN A 215 15.21 7.72 10.76
N ARG A 216 15.52 6.42 10.90
CA ARG A 216 14.73 5.41 11.62
C ARG A 216 13.31 5.29 11.07
N LEU A 217 13.13 5.42 9.75
CA LEU A 217 11.86 5.12 9.11
C LEU A 217 11.61 3.61 9.17
N ASP A 218 10.34 3.23 9.11
CA ASP A 218 9.93 1.82 9.28
C ASP A 218 10.05 1.02 7.98
N GLY A 219 10.03 1.69 6.83
CA GLY A 219 10.10 0.99 5.57
C GLY A 219 10.09 1.88 4.32
N ILE A 220 9.86 1.22 3.21
CA ILE A 220 9.72 1.81 1.89
C ILE A 220 8.40 1.34 1.29
N ASP A 221 7.65 2.26 0.69
CA ASP A 221 6.50 1.98 -0.13
C ASP A 221 6.86 2.19 -1.61
N LEU A 222 6.86 1.11 -2.39
CA LEU A 222 7.43 1.10 -3.73
C LEU A 222 6.37 1.02 -4.81
N ALA A 223 6.63 1.72 -5.94
CA ALA A 223 5.89 1.47 -7.16
C ALA A 223 6.07 0.01 -7.64
N ALA A 224 5.01 -0.58 -8.20
CA ALA A 224 4.99 -1.96 -8.69
C ALA A 224 5.81 -2.19 -9.98
N VAL A 225 6.94 -1.50 -10.10
CA VAL A 225 7.90 -1.62 -11.22
C VAL A 225 9.24 -2.22 -10.80
N TRP A 226 9.45 -2.40 -9.49
CA TRP A 226 10.74 -2.84 -8.95
C TRP A 226 10.92 -4.36 -9.02
N GLU A 227 12.18 -4.78 -9.19
CA GLU A 227 12.56 -6.17 -9.28
C GLU A 227 12.98 -6.76 -7.93
N TRP A 228 13.11 -8.09 -7.90
CA TRP A 228 13.46 -8.89 -6.73
C TRP A 228 14.66 -8.34 -5.93
N ASP A 229 15.73 -7.92 -6.61
CA ASP A 229 16.96 -7.50 -5.94
C ASP A 229 16.76 -6.25 -5.05
N MET A 230 15.89 -5.34 -5.45
CA MET A 230 15.58 -4.12 -4.67
C MET A 230 14.70 -4.44 -3.47
N VAL A 231 13.65 -5.23 -3.66
CA VAL A 231 12.79 -5.69 -2.55
C VAL A 231 13.61 -6.49 -1.53
N LEU A 232 14.50 -7.38 -2.00
CA LEU A 232 15.37 -8.14 -1.12
C LEU A 232 16.34 -7.24 -0.33
N ARG A 233 16.94 -6.23 -0.97
CA ARG A 233 17.84 -5.26 -0.29
C ARG A 233 17.12 -4.51 0.81
N THR A 234 15.89 -4.06 0.57
CA THR A 234 15.06 -3.37 1.58
C THR A 234 14.84 -4.27 2.79
N ARG A 235 14.47 -5.53 2.55
CA ARG A 235 14.22 -6.50 3.61
C ARG A 235 15.50 -6.90 4.38
N LEU A 236 16.61 -7.09 3.68
CA LEU A 236 17.92 -7.37 4.32
C LEU A 236 18.41 -6.18 5.16
N ALA A 237 18.00 -4.97 4.83
CA ALA A 237 18.23 -3.77 5.65
C ALA A 237 17.33 -3.71 6.90
N GLY A 238 16.41 -4.67 7.09
CA GLY A 238 15.46 -4.69 8.20
C GLY A 238 14.26 -3.75 8.02
N LEU A 239 14.09 -3.17 6.83
CA LEU A 239 12.98 -2.29 6.50
C LEU A 239 11.77 -3.09 6.01
N LYS A 240 10.57 -2.63 6.37
CA LYS A 240 9.31 -3.15 5.83
C LYS A 240 9.09 -2.67 4.40
N THR A 241 8.24 -3.36 3.67
CA THR A 241 7.94 -3.05 2.26
C THR A 241 6.43 -3.04 2.05
N MET A 242 5.92 -1.94 1.51
CA MET A 242 4.60 -1.80 0.91
C MET A 242 4.76 -1.67 -0.61
N VAL A 243 3.71 -1.91 -1.38
CA VAL A 243 3.74 -1.79 -2.86
C VAL A 243 2.46 -1.13 -3.39
N TRP A 244 2.63 -0.12 -4.23
CA TRP A 244 1.57 0.62 -4.94
C TRP A 244 1.88 0.67 -6.45
N THR A 245 0.98 0.67 -7.40
CA THR A 245 -0.41 0.24 -7.27
C THR A 245 -0.59 -0.99 -8.15
N PRO A 246 -0.52 -2.22 -7.61
CA PRO A 246 -0.81 -3.40 -8.37
C PRO A 246 -2.34 -3.53 -8.54
N ASP A 247 -2.81 -3.38 -9.78
CA ASP A 247 -4.23 -3.47 -10.12
C ASP A 247 -4.59 -4.80 -10.80
N ASP A 248 -3.64 -5.73 -10.82
CA ASP A 248 -3.84 -7.10 -11.28
C ASP A 248 -3.25 -8.13 -10.30
N VAL A 249 -3.88 -9.28 -10.31
CA VAL A 249 -3.55 -10.37 -9.41
C VAL A 249 -2.15 -10.93 -9.63
N GLY A 250 -1.66 -10.97 -10.89
CA GLY A 250 -0.33 -11.48 -11.21
C GLY A 250 0.79 -10.60 -10.62
N THR A 251 0.58 -9.29 -10.61
CA THR A 251 1.50 -8.34 -9.97
C THR A 251 1.51 -8.51 -8.45
N VAL A 252 0.36 -8.67 -7.81
CA VAL A 252 0.29 -8.99 -6.37
C VAL A 252 1.03 -10.28 -6.04
N GLU A 253 0.84 -11.34 -6.86
CA GLU A 253 1.58 -12.60 -6.70
C GLU A 253 3.09 -12.42 -6.80
N LYS A 254 3.55 -11.69 -7.82
CA LYS A 254 4.97 -11.40 -8.01
C LYS A 254 5.58 -10.87 -6.71
N TYR A 255 5.00 -9.83 -6.14
CA TYR A 255 5.52 -9.20 -4.92
C TYR A 255 5.27 -10.03 -3.65
N TYR A 256 4.15 -10.75 -3.59
CA TYR A 256 3.89 -11.68 -2.49
C TYR A 256 4.98 -12.75 -2.38
N ARG A 257 5.46 -13.31 -3.49
CA ARG A 257 6.60 -14.25 -3.52
C ARG A 257 7.91 -13.61 -3.08
N MET A 258 8.06 -12.32 -3.29
CA MET A 258 9.19 -11.55 -2.77
C MET A 258 9.06 -11.28 -1.25
N GLY A 259 7.93 -11.66 -0.65
CA GLY A 259 7.63 -11.55 0.77
C GLY A 259 6.93 -10.25 1.17
N VAL A 260 6.44 -9.46 0.19
CA VAL A 260 5.57 -8.31 0.48
C VAL A 260 4.19 -8.82 0.95
N ARG A 261 3.58 -8.07 1.87
CA ARG A 261 2.28 -8.39 2.45
C ARG A 261 1.31 -7.21 2.44
N ASP A 262 1.79 -6.03 2.09
CA ASP A 262 1.05 -4.78 2.08
C ASP A 262 0.96 -4.24 0.66
N PHE A 263 -0.27 -4.07 0.16
CA PHE A 263 -0.54 -3.64 -1.20
C PHE A 263 -1.57 -2.53 -1.22
N THR A 264 -1.26 -1.44 -1.90
CA THR A 264 -2.17 -0.33 -2.17
C THR A 264 -2.66 -0.45 -3.62
N THR A 265 -3.96 -0.53 -3.88
CA THR A 265 -4.55 -0.84 -5.19
C THR A 265 -5.74 0.06 -5.51
N ASN A 266 -5.94 0.36 -6.80
CA ASN A 266 -7.15 1.07 -7.28
C ASN A 266 -8.34 0.11 -7.48
N ALA A 267 -8.06 -1.12 -7.92
CA ALA A 267 -9.07 -1.97 -8.55
C ALA A 267 -9.29 -3.33 -7.88
N LEU A 268 -8.26 -3.88 -7.22
CA LEU A 268 -8.38 -5.20 -6.58
C LEU A 268 -9.12 -5.08 -5.27
N THR A 269 -10.25 -5.74 -5.18
CA THR A 269 -11.05 -5.75 -3.94
C THR A 269 -10.74 -6.97 -3.09
N PRO A 270 -10.77 -6.83 -1.78
CA PRO A 270 -10.79 -7.96 -0.87
C PRO A 270 -12.05 -8.81 -1.07
N THR A 271 -13.15 -8.19 -1.56
CA THR A 271 -14.45 -8.84 -1.73
C THR A 271 -15.19 -8.29 -2.96
N GLU A 272 -15.92 -9.15 -3.68
CA GLU A 272 -17.05 -8.69 -4.48
C GLU A 272 -18.35 -8.89 -3.69
N PRO A 273 -19.34 -8.01 -3.84
CA PRO A 273 -20.63 -8.19 -3.19
C PRO A 273 -21.36 -9.39 -3.83
N GLU A 274 -21.23 -10.56 -3.25
CA GLU A 274 -22.05 -11.74 -3.57
C GLU A 274 -22.71 -12.27 -2.30
N GLY A 275 -23.99 -11.95 -2.10
CA GLY A 275 -24.87 -12.59 -1.14
C GLY A 275 -24.51 -12.43 0.35
N ASP A 276 -25.18 -13.17 1.22
CA ASP A 276 -25.15 -13.11 2.70
C ASP A 276 -23.80 -13.45 3.38
N ARG A 277 -22.66 -13.32 2.70
CA ARG A 277 -21.34 -13.61 3.28
C ARG A 277 -20.67 -12.34 3.74
N THR A 278 -19.97 -12.45 4.89
CA THR A 278 -19.17 -11.35 5.39
C THR A 278 -18.04 -11.00 4.41
N PRO A 279 -17.63 -9.74 4.31
CA PRO A 279 -16.51 -9.31 3.50
C PRO A 279 -15.23 -10.15 3.72
N GLN A 280 -14.97 -10.57 4.96
CA GLN A 280 -13.82 -11.42 5.34
C GLN A 280 -13.89 -12.83 4.77
N GLU A 281 -15.06 -13.46 4.73
CA GLU A 281 -15.26 -14.81 4.16
C GLU A 281 -15.12 -14.82 2.64
N LEU A 282 -15.61 -13.77 1.98
CA LEU A 282 -15.48 -13.62 0.53
C LEU A 282 -14.03 -13.37 0.12
N PHE A 283 -13.32 -12.52 0.86
CA PHE A 283 -11.88 -12.29 0.67
C PHE A 283 -11.08 -13.57 0.86
N ALA A 284 -11.30 -14.28 1.96
CA ALA A 284 -10.63 -15.55 2.24
C ALA A 284 -10.84 -16.59 1.12
N ARG A 285 -12.06 -16.67 0.57
CA ARG A 285 -12.40 -17.60 -0.53
C ARG A 285 -11.69 -17.20 -1.83
N ARG A 286 -11.73 -15.92 -2.24
CA ARG A 286 -11.07 -15.46 -3.48
C ARG A 286 -9.58 -15.58 -3.44
N LEU A 287 -8.97 -15.19 -2.31
CA LEU A 287 -7.54 -15.37 -2.09
C LEU A 287 -7.18 -16.87 -2.18
N ARG A 288 -7.98 -17.74 -1.55
CA ARG A 288 -7.82 -19.19 -1.62
C ARG A 288 -7.97 -19.72 -3.06
N ASP A 289 -9.04 -19.34 -3.77
CA ASP A 289 -9.30 -19.77 -5.16
C ASP A 289 -8.22 -19.28 -6.12
N PHE A 290 -7.69 -18.09 -5.86
CA PHE A 290 -6.54 -17.53 -6.55
C PHE A 290 -5.29 -18.36 -6.33
N PHE A 291 -4.96 -18.73 -5.10
CA PHE A 291 -3.78 -19.54 -4.79
C PHE A 291 -3.92 -20.99 -5.28
N TYR A 292 -5.10 -21.58 -5.28
CA TYR A 292 -5.34 -22.88 -5.89
C TYR A 292 -5.05 -22.87 -7.39
N ARG A 293 -5.52 -21.87 -8.12
CA ARG A 293 -5.21 -21.72 -9.56
C ARG A 293 -3.73 -21.50 -9.82
N PHE A 294 -3.06 -20.86 -8.89
CA PHE A 294 -1.62 -20.61 -8.97
C PHE A 294 -0.80 -21.86 -8.71
N ILE A 295 -1.09 -22.61 -7.66
CA ILE A 295 -0.42 -23.90 -7.39
C ILE A 295 -0.63 -24.86 -8.56
N ALA A 296 -1.85 -24.95 -9.08
CA ALA A 296 -2.15 -25.75 -10.25
C ALA A 296 -1.31 -25.35 -11.48
N LYS A 297 -1.07 -24.03 -11.69
CA LYS A 297 -0.18 -23.56 -12.76
C LYS A 297 1.29 -23.88 -12.50
N LEU A 298 1.74 -23.79 -11.24
CA LEU A 298 3.10 -24.21 -10.86
C LEU A 298 3.29 -25.73 -11.10
N GLU A 299 2.36 -26.55 -10.65
CA GLU A 299 2.39 -27.99 -10.88
C GLU A 299 2.42 -28.31 -12.38
N ALA A 300 1.60 -27.62 -13.18
CA ALA A 300 1.64 -27.76 -14.64
C ALA A 300 2.98 -27.36 -15.26
N CYS A 301 3.71 -26.41 -14.69
CA CYS A 301 5.05 -26.03 -15.14
C CYS A 301 6.12 -27.07 -14.74
N PHE A 302 5.92 -27.79 -13.64
CA PHE A 302 6.87 -28.80 -13.16
C PHE A 302 6.52 -30.21 -13.58
N THR A 303 5.27 -30.50 -13.97
CA THR A 303 4.77 -31.81 -14.39
C THR A 303 4.43 -31.88 -15.87
N GLY A 304 4.57 -30.75 -16.60
CA GLY A 304 4.43 -30.74 -18.07
C GLY A 304 5.42 -31.70 -18.74
N PRO A 305 5.06 -32.33 -19.85
CA PRO A 305 5.92 -33.28 -20.54
C PRO A 305 7.25 -32.59 -20.84
N THR A 306 8.35 -33.22 -20.42
CA THR A 306 9.70 -32.85 -20.83
C THR A 306 9.75 -32.82 -22.36
N ALA A 307 9.56 -31.64 -22.94
CA ALA A 307 9.74 -31.47 -24.36
C ALA A 307 11.22 -31.70 -24.65
N ASP A 308 11.50 -32.75 -25.40
CA ASP A 308 12.79 -33.10 -25.98
C ASP A 308 13.51 -31.83 -26.50
N CYS A 309 14.44 -31.31 -25.74
CA CYS A 309 15.49 -30.43 -26.23
C CYS A 309 16.72 -31.26 -26.59
N CYS A 310 16.59 -32.08 -27.64
CA CYS A 310 17.71 -32.65 -28.36
C CYS A 310 17.23 -33.05 -29.76
N ARG A 311 17.21 -32.07 -30.67
CA ARG A 311 17.56 -32.27 -32.10
C ARG A 311 17.83 -30.94 -32.76
#